data_ccef4e7673522cf533063bf9dc8e149c
#
_entry.id   ccef4e7673522cf533063bf9dc8e149c
#
_cell.length_a   1.000
_cell.length_b   1.000
_cell.length_c   1.000
_cell.angle_alpha   90.00
_cell.angle_beta   90.00
_cell.angle_gamma   90.00
#
_symmetry.space_group_name_H-M   'P 1'
#
loop_
_entity.id
_entity.type
_entity.pdbx_description
1 polymer ?
#
loop_
_entity_poly.entity_id
_entity_poly.type
_entity_poly.pdbx_seq_one_letter_code
_entity_poly.pdbx_strand_id
1 'polypeptide(L)'
;MFGFLNVNKPKGITSHKVISNLRKITGIKQIGHAGTLDPIACGVLPIAIGKCSKLIDYLPTDKSYKVAMFLGKVSDTYDTEGAVHETNFRKITLEEVEKILPLFRGDVDQIPPVYSAVHYKGKRLYELARQGKIPEDIPSRPITIYKNELIDFDYDNQILRLDIYCSKGTYIRTIVNDIGQELGCGAVMFELIRTSSAAMLLENALELNENLTKEDIELALISPEKILEINQVHISDEEYKKVTNGNFFKNNSKCLGDSLLIYDEKVVALAEAKNDIIQPKKVLL
;
A
#
# COMPACT_ATOMS: atom_id res chain seq x y z
N MET A 1 10.68 -0.92 -20.92
CA MET A 1 9.61 -0.40 -20.04
C MET A 1 10.21 0.20 -18.77
N PHE A 2 9.78 1.39 -18.40
CA PHE A 2 10.18 2.11 -17.21
C PHE A 2 8.98 2.98 -16.76
N GLY A 3 8.48 2.79 -15.56
CA GLY A 3 7.35 3.55 -15.02
C GLY A 3 6.65 2.83 -13.89
N PHE A 4 5.63 3.48 -13.36
CA PHE A 4 4.69 2.87 -12.43
C PHE A 4 3.49 2.31 -13.19
N LEU A 5 2.78 1.36 -12.59
CA LEU A 5 1.56 0.78 -13.12
C LEU A 5 0.55 0.66 -11.98
N ASN A 6 -0.66 1.11 -12.22
CA ASN A 6 -1.78 0.93 -11.31
C ASN A 6 -2.52 -0.37 -11.66
N VAL A 7 -2.42 -1.38 -10.83
CA VAL A 7 -3.04 -2.70 -11.09
C VAL A 7 -4.17 -2.95 -10.09
N ASN A 8 -5.33 -3.35 -10.59
CA ASN A 8 -6.37 -3.94 -9.74
C ASN A 8 -5.99 -5.39 -9.41
N LYS A 9 -5.48 -5.62 -8.18
CA LYS A 9 -5.19 -6.98 -7.74
C LYS A 9 -6.50 -7.73 -7.50
N PRO A 10 -6.78 -8.84 -8.18
CA PRO A 10 -7.96 -9.63 -7.88
C PRO A 10 -7.85 -10.32 -6.51
N LYS A 11 -9.00 -10.64 -5.92
CA LYS A 11 -9.11 -11.49 -4.71
C LYS A 11 -8.54 -12.89 -4.97
N GLY A 12 -8.00 -13.54 -3.94
CA GLY A 12 -7.54 -14.92 -3.97
C GLY A 12 -6.09 -15.13 -4.40
N ILE A 13 -5.39 -14.08 -4.86
CA ILE A 13 -3.96 -14.17 -5.19
C ILE A 13 -3.11 -13.23 -4.34
N THR A 14 -1.84 -13.59 -4.15
CA THR A 14 -0.88 -12.75 -3.43
C THR A 14 -0.38 -11.59 -4.30
N SER A 15 0.07 -10.50 -3.68
CA SER A 15 0.75 -9.40 -4.39
C SER A 15 1.98 -9.87 -5.18
N HIS A 16 2.70 -10.89 -4.67
CA HIS A 16 3.82 -11.50 -5.37
C HIS A 16 3.40 -12.28 -6.63
N LYS A 17 2.22 -12.90 -6.62
CA LYS A 17 1.67 -13.58 -7.82
C LYS A 17 1.37 -12.58 -8.93
N VAL A 18 0.88 -11.37 -8.61
CA VAL A 18 0.73 -10.28 -9.58
C VAL A 18 2.07 -9.93 -10.24
N ILE A 19 3.13 -9.74 -9.44
CA ILE A 19 4.49 -9.52 -9.95
C ILE A 19 4.94 -10.66 -10.88
N SER A 20 4.72 -11.91 -10.48
CA SER A 20 5.09 -13.08 -11.28
C SER A 20 4.36 -13.13 -12.63
N ASN A 21 3.08 -12.74 -12.65
CA ASN A 21 2.30 -12.66 -13.88
C ASN A 21 2.84 -11.55 -14.79
N LEU A 22 3.06 -10.34 -14.24
CA LEU A 22 3.62 -9.23 -15.01
C LEU A 22 5.02 -9.54 -15.57
N ARG A 23 5.87 -10.25 -14.83
CA ARG A 23 7.18 -10.73 -15.31
C ARG A 23 7.05 -11.67 -16.51
N LYS A 24 6.06 -12.56 -16.50
CA LYS A 24 5.79 -13.48 -17.63
C LYS A 24 5.35 -12.72 -18.87
N ILE A 25 4.44 -11.75 -18.72
CA ILE A 25 3.89 -10.97 -19.84
C ILE A 25 4.96 -10.05 -20.44
N THR A 26 5.70 -9.34 -19.59
CA THR A 26 6.65 -8.31 -20.04
C THR A 26 8.04 -8.82 -20.36
N GLY A 27 8.44 -9.96 -19.81
CA GLY A 27 9.82 -10.45 -19.86
C GLY A 27 10.80 -9.71 -18.93
N ILE A 28 10.32 -8.72 -18.15
CA ILE A 28 11.13 -7.87 -17.28
C ILE A 28 11.26 -8.52 -15.91
N LYS A 29 12.49 -8.77 -15.45
CA LYS A 29 12.75 -9.38 -14.14
C LYS A 29 12.58 -8.39 -12.98
N GLN A 30 12.99 -7.13 -13.20
CA GLN A 30 12.96 -6.08 -12.19
C GLN A 30 11.57 -5.46 -12.13
N ILE A 31 10.69 -6.03 -11.32
CA ILE A 31 9.34 -5.53 -11.02
C ILE A 31 9.14 -5.64 -9.50
N GLY A 32 8.64 -4.57 -8.89
CA GLY A 32 8.30 -4.49 -7.46
C GLY A 32 6.91 -3.88 -7.23
N HIS A 33 6.36 -4.00 -6.02
CA HIS A 33 5.11 -3.34 -5.64
C HIS A 33 5.31 -2.41 -4.44
N ALA A 34 4.49 -1.37 -4.34
CA ALA A 34 4.46 -0.44 -3.22
C ALA A 34 3.28 -0.77 -2.28
N GLY A 35 3.52 -1.66 -1.32
CA GLY A 35 2.55 -2.05 -0.31
C GLY A 35 1.78 -3.32 -0.66
N THR A 36 2.00 -4.35 0.16
CA THR A 36 1.35 -5.65 0.05
C THR A 36 -0.17 -5.53 0.28
N LEU A 37 -0.94 -6.33 -0.46
CA LEU A 37 -2.32 -6.68 -0.17
C LEU A 37 -2.38 -8.16 0.19
N ASP A 38 -3.17 -8.49 1.21
CA ASP A 38 -3.46 -9.87 1.60
C ASP A 38 -4.20 -10.62 0.47
N PRO A 39 -4.18 -11.97 0.42
CA PRO A 39 -4.87 -12.71 -0.64
C PRO A 39 -6.38 -12.42 -0.67
N ILE A 40 -7.02 -12.30 0.49
CA ILE A 40 -8.44 -11.97 0.62
C ILE A 40 -8.78 -10.56 0.07
N ALA A 41 -7.82 -9.63 0.10
CA ALA A 41 -8.02 -8.26 -0.35
C ALA A 41 -7.91 -8.12 -1.88
N CYS A 42 -8.59 -7.12 -2.44
CA CYS A 42 -8.45 -6.72 -3.84
C CYS A 42 -8.22 -5.19 -3.96
N GLY A 43 -8.09 -4.70 -5.19
CA GLY A 43 -7.96 -3.28 -5.47
C GLY A 43 -6.55 -2.82 -5.81
N VAL A 44 -6.32 -1.53 -5.66
CA VAL A 44 -5.12 -0.82 -6.13
C VAL A 44 -3.83 -1.43 -5.59
N LEU A 45 -3.00 -1.93 -6.46
CA LEU A 45 -1.64 -2.38 -6.17
C LEU A 45 -0.65 -1.61 -7.06
N PRO A 46 0.02 -0.56 -6.52
CA PRO A 46 1.02 0.15 -7.29
C PRO A 46 2.23 -0.74 -7.58
N ILE A 47 2.58 -0.84 -8.85
CA ILE A 47 3.70 -1.63 -9.36
C ILE A 47 4.75 -0.68 -9.94
N ALA A 48 6.02 -0.98 -9.74
CA ALA A 48 7.14 -0.31 -10.40
C ALA A 48 7.85 -1.27 -11.35
N ILE A 49 8.02 -0.87 -12.62
CA ILE A 49 8.64 -1.69 -13.67
C ILE A 49 10.02 -1.15 -14.01
N GLY A 50 10.98 -2.06 -14.14
CA GLY A 50 12.36 -1.74 -14.45
C GLY A 50 13.05 -0.95 -13.33
N LYS A 51 13.93 -0.04 -13.71
CA LYS A 51 14.66 0.80 -12.74
C LYS A 51 13.76 1.74 -11.93
N CYS A 52 12.49 1.92 -12.34
CA CYS A 52 11.48 2.65 -11.56
C CYS A 52 11.25 2.03 -10.16
N SER A 53 11.55 0.74 -9.97
CA SER A 53 11.53 0.09 -8.64
C SER A 53 12.40 0.77 -7.60
N LYS A 54 13.43 1.51 -8.02
CA LYS A 54 14.26 2.32 -7.12
C LYS A 54 13.55 3.57 -6.58
N LEU A 55 12.41 3.94 -7.17
CA LEU A 55 11.64 5.12 -6.80
C LEU A 55 10.42 4.81 -5.90
N ILE A 56 10.18 3.56 -5.56
CA ILE A 56 9.02 3.13 -4.75
C ILE A 56 8.91 3.89 -3.42
N ASP A 57 10.05 4.13 -2.76
CA ASP A 57 10.09 4.81 -1.45
C ASP A 57 9.69 6.29 -1.49
N TYR A 58 9.57 6.86 -2.69
CA TYR A 58 9.18 8.26 -2.93
C TYR A 58 7.70 8.41 -3.31
N LEU A 59 6.97 7.33 -3.46
CA LEU A 59 5.53 7.37 -3.70
C LEU A 59 4.77 7.89 -2.47
N PRO A 60 3.67 8.62 -2.67
CA PRO A 60 2.73 8.92 -1.60
C PRO A 60 2.31 7.66 -0.85
N THR A 61 2.18 7.74 0.46
CA THR A 61 2.12 6.54 1.31
C THR A 61 0.72 6.20 1.83
N ASP A 62 -0.19 7.15 1.80
CA ASP A 62 -1.53 7.01 2.37
C ASP A 62 -2.43 6.13 1.50
N LYS A 63 -3.45 5.54 2.10
CA LYS A 63 -4.29 4.53 1.46
C LYS A 63 -5.73 4.67 1.89
N SER A 64 -6.64 4.41 0.96
CA SER A 64 -8.08 4.30 1.24
C SER A 64 -8.56 2.87 1.02
N TYR A 65 -9.50 2.47 1.87
CA TYR A 65 -10.08 1.14 1.85
C TYR A 65 -11.59 1.17 2.06
N LYS A 66 -12.29 0.29 1.37
CA LYS A 66 -13.61 -0.18 1.79
C LYS A 66 -13.45 -1.54 2.43
N VAL A 67 -13.98 -1.70 3.63
CA VAL A 67 -13.91 -2.94 4.41
C VAL A 67 -15.31 -3.41 4.80
N ALA A 68 -15.51 -4.72 4.78
CA ALA A 68 -16.70 -5.34 5.34
C ALA A 68 -16.32 -6.39 6.37
N MET A 69 -17.06 -6.44 7.47
CA MET A 69 -16.82 -7.32 8.60
C MET A 69 -18.11 -7.94 9.13
N PHE A 70 -18.01 -9.14 9.65
CA PHE A 70 -19.03 -9.76 10.49
C PHE A 70 -18.80 -9.37 11.92
N LEU A 71 -19.81 -8.87 12.61
CA LEU A 71 -19.86 -8.75 14.06
C LEU A 71 -20.29 -10.09 14.67
N GLY A 72 -19.84 -10.36 15.91
CA GLY A 72 -20.16 -11.60 16.60
C GLY A 72 -19.33 -12.81 16.18
N LYS A 73 -18.20 -12.57 15.53
CA LYS A 73 -17.25 -13.63 15.14
C LYS A 73 -15.81 -13.23 15.50
N VAL A 74 -14.95 -14.21 15.67
CA VAL A 74 -13.53 -14.03 15.93
C VAL A 74 -12.70 -15.01 15.09
N SER A 75 -11.46 -14.64 14.78
CA SER A 75 -10.49 -15.46 14.06
C SER A 75 -9.08 -15.08 14.51
N ASP A 76 -8.16 -16.03 14.50
CA ASP A 76 -6.74 -15.82 14.81
C ASP A 76 -6.01 -14.93 13.79
N THR A 77 -6.52 -14.84 12.55
CA THR A 77 -6.02 -13.95 11.49
C THR A 77 -6.72 -12.60 11.42
N TYR A 78 -7.81 -12.41 12.20
CA TYR A 78 -8.74 -11.27 12.15
C TYR A 78 -9.50 -11.14 10.83
N ASP A 79 -9.41 -12.16 9.96
CA ASP A 79 -10.11 -12.28 8.68
C ASP A 79 -10.66 -13.70 8.48
N THR A 80 -11.37 -13.91 7.38
CA THR A 80 -11.98 -15.21 7.04
C THR A 80 -11.02 -16.20 6.40
N GLU A 81 -9.72 -15.91 6.29
CA GLU A 81 -8.70 -16.90 5.87
C GLU A 81 -8.28 -17.81 7.04
N GLY A 82 -8.48 -17.38 8.29
CA GLY A 82 -8.28 -18.19 9.50
C GLY A 82 -9.53 -18.98 9.92
N ALA A 83 -9.41 -19.71 11.03
CA ALA A 83 -10.53 -20.42 11.62
C ALA A 83 -11.50 -19.43 12.27
N VAL A 84 -12.69 -19.32 11.74
CA VAL A 84 -13.74 -18.41 12.23
C VAL A 84 -14.59 -19.13 13.27
N HIS A 85 -14.79 -18.49 14.43
CA HIS A 85 -15.64 -18.94 15.52
C HIS A 85 -16.71 -17.90 15.83
N GLU A 86 -17.93 -18.35 16.07
CA GLU A 86 -18.99 -17.46 16.56
C GLU A 86 -18.82 -17.18 18.04
N THR A 87 -19.13 -15.95 18.45
CA THR A 87 -19.16 -15.54 19.82
C THR A 87 -20.59 -15.53 20.35
N ASN A 88 -20.74 -15.73 21.65
CA ASN A 88 -22.06 -15.58 22.29
C ASN A 88 -22.29 -14.10 22.61
N PHE A 89 -23.00 -13.37 21.74
CA PHE A 89 -23.24 -11.94 21.88
C PHE A 89 -24.72 -11.58 21.62
N ARG A 90 -25.17 -10.44 22.13
CA ARG A 90 -26.43 -9.82 21.67
C ARG A 90 -26.20 -9.06 20.37
N LYS A 91 -27.20 -8.93 19.52
CA LYS A 91 -27.11 -8.09 18.32
C LYS A 91 -26.74 -6.66 18.69
N ILE A 92 -25.78 -6.11 17.96
CA ILE A 92 -25.33 -4.71 18.07
C ILE A 92 -26.28 -3.82 17.29
N THR A 93 -26.55 -2.63 17.79
CA THR A 93 -27.41 -1.65 17.10
C THR A 93 -26.56 -0.65 16.31
N LEU A 94 -27.19 0.04 15.35
CA LEU A 94 -26.52 1.10 14.58
C LEU A 94 -25.99 2.22 15.50
N GLU A 95 -26.76 2.61 16.49
CA GLU A 95 -26.38 3.65 17.47
C GLU A 95 -25.09 3.29 18.23
N GLU A 96 -24.92 2.02 18.59
CA GLU A 96 -23.70 1.54 19.24
C GLU A 96 -22.51 1.60 18.30
N VAL A 97 -22.68 1.23 17.03
CA VAL A 97 -21.63 1.36 16.01
C VAL A 97 -21.24 2.83 15.84
N GLU A 98 -22.20 3.73 15.62
CA GLU A 98 -21.94 5.16 15.41
C GLU A 98 -21.24 5.81 16.62
N LYS A 99 -21.56 5.37 17.83
CA LYS A 99 -20.93 5.87 19.05
C LYS A 99 -19.46 5.56 19.15
N ILE A 100 -19.01 4.38 18.67
CA ILE A 100 -17.62 3.96 18.82
C ILE A 100 -16.74 4.37 17.64
N LEU A 101 -17.26 4.57 16.44
CA LEU A 101 -16.46 4.90 15.25
C LEU A 101 -15.53 6.11 15.43
N PRO A 102 -15.91 7.19 16.13
CA PRO A 102 -15.00 8.31 16.41
C PRO A 102 -13.76 7.95 17.21
N LEU A 103 -13.78 6.87 18.03
CA LEU A 103 -12.64 6.40 18.82
C LEU A 103 -11.51 5.85 17.93
N PHE A 104 -11.85 5.47 16.70
CA PHE A 104 -10.92 4.95 15.68
C PHE A 104 -10.53 6.03 14.66
N ARG A 105 -10.37 7.28 15.08
CA ARG A 105 -9.89 8.40 14.25
C ARG A 105 -8.70 9.09 14.92
N GLY A 106 -7.82 9.68 14.10
CA GLY A 106 -6.63 10.38 14.58
C GLY A 106 -5.44 9.46 14.76
N ASP A 107 -4.53 9.85 15.63
CA ASP A 107 -3.30 9.10 15.89
C ASP A 107 -3.59 7.97 16.89
N VAL A 108 -3.19 6.76 16.51
CA VAL A 108 -3.43 5.52 17.25
C VAL A 108 -2.15 4.69 17.28
N ASP A 109 -1.84 4.10 18.42
CA ASP A 109 -0.80 3.09 18.55
C ASP A 109 -1.38 1.70 18.27
N GLN A 110 -1.15 1.19 17.05
CA GLN A 110 -1.68 -0.09 16.60
C GLN A 110 -0.67 -1.24 16.83
N ILE A 111 -1.11 -2.34 17.42
CA ILE A 111 -0.35 -3.59 17.49
C ILE A 111 -0.56 -4.34 16.15
N PRO A 112 0.52 -4.62 15.38
CA PRO A 112 0.40 -5.40 14.15
C PRO A 112 -0.16 -6.80 14.41
N PRO A 113 -0.97 -7.38 13.49
CA PRO A 113 -1.44 -8.74 13.66
C PRO A 113 -0.26 -9.72 13.56
N VAL A 114 -0.38 -10.87 14.22
CA VAL A 114 0.66 -11.91 14.22
C VAL A 114 0.95 -12.46 12.82
N TYR A 115 -0.07 -12.50 11.97
CA TYR A 115 0.08 -12.86 10.55
C TYR A 115 0.43 -11.63 9.69
N SER A 116 1.58 -11.01 9.96
CA SER A 116 2.09 -9.85 9.23
C SER A 116 3.54 -10.01 8.79
N ALA A 117 3.98 -9.18 7.83
CA ALA A 117 5.37 -9.14 7.36
C ALA A 117 6.31 -8.31 8.26
N VAL A 118 5.85 -7.87 9.43
CA VAL A 118 6.63 -7.12 10.41
C VAL A 118 7.79 -7.96 10.92
N HIS A 119 8.98 -7.36 11.00
CA HIS A 119 10.14 -8.03 11.59
C HIS A 119 10.11 -7.90 13.13
N TYR A 120 10.28 -9.04 13.77
CA TYR A 120 10.43 -9.17 15.20
C TYR A 120 11.65 -10.04 15.51
N LYS A 121 12.66 -9.49 16.21
CA LYS A 121 13.92 -10.18 16.56
C LYS A 121 14.55 -10.96 15.39
N GLY A 122 14.60 -10.33 14.18
CA GLY A 122 15.24 -10.87 12.99
C GLY A 122 14.41 -11.85 12.14
N LYS A 123 13.17 -12.16 12.54
CA LYS A 123 12.23 -13.00 11.77
C LYS A 123 10.95 -12.23 11.50
N ARG A 124 10.17 -12.66 10.51
CA ARG A 124 8.85 -12.06 10.26
C ARG A 124 7.81 -12.67 11.18
N LEU A 125 6.85 -11.86 11.66
CA LEU A 125 5.82 -12.34 12.58
C LEU A 125 5.03 -13.53 12.00
N TYR A 126 4.65 -13.49 10.72
CA TYR A 126 3.93 -14.61 10.09
C TYR A 126 4.73 -15.92 10.08
N GLU A 127 6.07 -15.87 10.04
CA GLU A 127 6.93 -17.07 10.09
C GLU A 127 6.94 -17.67 11.50
N LEU A 128 6.91 -16.81 12.51
CA LEU A 128 6.80 -17.23 13.93
C LEU A 128 5.41 -17.80 14.21
N ALA A 129 4.35 -17.14 13.73
CA ALA A 129 2.97 -17.59 13.88
C ALA A 129 2.76 -19.00 13.30
N ARG A 130 3.25 -19.27 12.08
CA ARG A 130 3.19 -20.59 11.44
C ARG A 130 3.96 -21.69 12.21
N GLN A 131 4.93 -21.32 13.03
CA GLN A 131 5.67 -22.23 13.90
C GLN A 131 5.03 -22.39 15.29
N GLY A 132 3.86 -21.75 15.53
CA GLY A 132 3.23 -21.73 16.87
C GLY A 132 3.99 -20.88 17.90
N LYS A 133 4.94 -20.04 17.47
CA LYS A 133 5.79 -19.19 18.33
C LYS A 133 5.31 -17.74 18.28
N ILE A 134 4.13 -17.48 18.82
CA ILE A 134 3.56 -16.13 18.85
C ILE A 134 4.21 -15.32 19.96
N PRO A 135 4.86 -14.17 19.68
CA PRO A 135 5.39 -13.30 20.72
C PRO A 135 4.28 -12.69 21.57
N GLU A 136 4.48 -12.59 22.88
CA GLU A 136 3.56 -11.92 23.80
C GLU A 136 3.71 -10.38 23.75
N ASP A 137 4.88 -9.89 23.35
CA ASP A 137 5.31 -8.48 23.42
C ASP A 137 5.52 -7.87 22.00
N ILE A 138 4.54 -7.95 21.12
CA ILE A 138 4.61 -7.29 19.81
C ILE A 138 4.51 -5.77 20.02
N PRO A 139 5.55 -4.97 19.63
CA PRO A 139 5.51 -3.52 19.81
C PRO A 139 4.41 -2.88 18.98
N SER A 140 3.67 -1.94 19.57
CA SER A 140 2.76 -1.07 18.83
C SER A 140 3.53 -0.14 17.88
N ARG A 141 2.81 0.40 16.91
CA ARG A 141 3.35 1.36 15.92
C ARG A 141 2.37 2.50 15.75
N PRO A 142 2.86 3.73 15.71
CA PRO A 142 2.01 4.87 15.44
C PRO A 142 1.46 4.81 14.02
N ILE A 143 0.16 4.98 13.90
CA ILE A 143 -0.58 5.14 12.65
C ILE A 143 -1.54 6.31 12.79
N THR A 144 -2.00 6.86 11.67
CA THR A 144 -3.04 7.88 11.66
C THR A 144 -4.22 7.39 10.83
N ILE A 145 -5.41 7.44 11.39
CA ILE A 145 -6.67 7.19 10.69
C ILE A 145 -7.33 8.53 10.42
N TYR A 146 -7.19 9.02 9.17
CA TYR A 146 -7.71 10.33 8.76
C TYR A 146 -9.23 10.33 8.61
N LYS A 147 -9.77 9.18 8.17
CA LYS A 147 -11.20 8.98 7.92
C LYS A 147 -11.59 7.56 8.33
N ASN A 148 -12.74 7.46 9.01
CA ASN A 148 -13.40 6.19 9.31
C ASN A 148 -14.90 6.47 9.31
N GLU A 149 -15.59 6.12 8.22
CA GLU A 149 -17.00 6.45 8.00
C GLU A 149 -17.82 5.20 7.71
N LEU A 150 -19.03 5.21 8.24
CA LEU A 150 -20.02 4.19 7.98
C LEU A 150 -20.50 4.28 6.53
N ILE A 151 -20.40 3.17 5.79
CA ILE A 151 -21.03 3.01 4.47
C ILE A 151 -22.41 2.41 4.64
N ASP A 152 -22.50 1.31 5.39
CA ASP A 152 -23.72 0.52 5.55
C ASP A 152 -23.64 -0.37 6.79
N PHE A 153 -24.79 -0.66 7.41
CA PHE A 153 -24.91 -1.61 8.51
C PHE A 153 -26.16 -2.48 8.35
N ASP A 154 -25.93 -3.75 8.12
CA ASP A 154 -26.98 -4.77 8.07
C ASP A 154 -27.20 -5.34 9.49
N TYR A 155 -28.25 -4.85 10.15
CA TYR A 155 -28.59 -5.27 11.51
C TYR A 155 -28.97 -6.77 11.59
N ASP A 156 -29.64 -7.30 10.58
CA ASP A 156 -30.11 -8.69 10.63
C ASP A 156 -28.96 -9.69 10.53
N ASN A 157 -28.02 -9.45 9.62
CA ASN A 157 -26.85 -10.28 9.39
C ASN A 157 -25.64 -9.83 10.19
N GLN A 158 -25.74 -8.72 10.94
CA GLN A 158 -24.65 -8.12 11.72
C GLN A 158 -23.40 -7.87 10.87
N ILE A 159 -23.60 -7.22 9.71
CA ILE A 159 -22.53 -6.86 8.77
C ILE A 159 -22.31 -5.35 8.82
N LEU A 160 -21.08 -4.96 9.11
CA LEU A 160 -20.66 -3.54 9.12
C LEU A 160 -19.73 -3.28 7.92
N ARG A 161 -19.98 -2.17 7.19
CA ARG A 161 -19.13 -1.69 6.09
C ARG A 161 -18.63 -0.28 6.37
N LEU A 162 -17.32 -0.09 6.23
CA LEU A 162 -16.67 1.19 6.51
C LEU A 162 -15.82 1.65 5.32
N ASP A 163 -15.68 2.98 5.18
CA ASP A 163 -14.72 3.66 4.32
C ASP A 163 -13.62 4.26 5.20
N ILE A 164 -12.38 3.79 5.01
CA ILE A 164 -11.24 4.14 5.86
C ILE A 164 -10.14 4.78 5.00
N TYR A 165 -9.67 5.98 5.40
CA TYR A 165 -8.47 6.60 4.86
C TYR A 165 -7.40 6.70 5.96
N CYS A 166 -6.20 6.19 5.70
CA CYS A 166 -5.18 6.02 6.74
C CYS A 166 -3.74 6.12 6.22
N SER A 167 -2.81 6.36 7.14
CA SER A 167 -1.38 6.38 6.90
C SER A 167 -0.82 5.00 6.54
N LYS A 168 0.41 4.99 6.03
CA LYS A 168 1.14 3.72 5.79
C LYS A 168 1.29 2.90 7.07
N GLY A 169 1.34 1.58 6.90
CA GLY A 169 1.58 0.65 8.00
C GLY A 169 0.32 0.26 8.78
N THR A 170 -0.82 0.87 8.47
CA THR A 170 -2.12 0.53 9.07
C THR A 170 -2.59 -0.85 8.62
N TYR A 171 -2.93 -1.70 9.58
CA TYR A 171 -3.56 -3.00 9.36
C TYR A 171 -5.07 -2.89 9.55
N ILE A 172 -5.83 -2.96 8.46
CA ILE A 172 -7.30 -2.87 8.50
C ILE A 172 -7.89 -4.04 9.30
N ARG A 173 -7.28 -5.23 9.23
CA ARG A 173 -7.68 -6.40 10.03
C ARG A 173 -7.63 -6.13 11.54
N THR A 174 -6.61 -5.40 12.01
CA THR A 174 -6.52 -5.00 13.41
C THR A 174 -7.61 -4.00 13.77
N ILE A 175 -7.90 -3.00 12.90
CA ILE A 175 -9.02 -2.07 13.13
C ILE A 175 -10.34 -2.85 13.27
N VAL A 176 -10.58 -3.83 12.41
CA VAL A 176 -11.78 -4.67 12.48
C VAL A 176 -11.86 -5.42 13.82
N ASN A 177 -10.76 -6.07 14.22
CA ASN A 177 -10.69 -6.77 15.50
C ASN A 177 -10.96 -5.81 16.68
N ASP A 178 -10.33 -4.65 16.69
CA ASP A 178 -10.44 -3.67 17.77
C ASP A 178 -11.86 -3.07 17.85
N ILE A 179 -12.51 -2.80 16.73
CA ILE A 179 -13.95 -2.43 16.67
C ILE A 179 -14.80 -3.53 17.32
N GLY A 180 -14.57 -4.80 16.98
CA GLY A 180 -15.28 -5.93 17.56
C GLY A 180 -15.07 -6.05 19.07
N GLN A 181 -13.88 -5.77 19.55
CA GLN A 181 -13.55 -5.75 20.97
C GLN A 181 -14.24 -4.60 21.70
N GLU A 182 -14.22 -3.38 21.16
CA GLU A 182 -14.87 -2.21 21.73
C GLU A 182 -16.41 -2.39 21.81
N LEU A 183 -17.02 -3.04 20.82
CA LEU A 183 -18.42 -3.43 20.84
C LEU A 183 -18.72 -4.62 21.79
N GLY A 184 -17.68 -5.30 22.28
CA GLY A 184 -17.82 -6.48 23.16
C GLY A 184 -18.37 -7.73 22.48
N CYS A 185 -18.40 -7.76 21.13
CA CYS A 185 -18.97 -8.87 20.37
C CYS A 185 -17.95 -9.67 19.56
N GLY A 186 -16.76 -9.11 19.30
CA GLY A 186 -15.82 -9.63 18.33
C GLY A 186 -16.19 -9.22 16.89
N ALA A 187 -15.19 -9.17 15.99
CA ALA A 187 -15.41 -8.93 14.56
C ALA A 187 -14.34 -9.63 13.71
N VAL A 188 -14.73 -10.03 12.49
CA VAL A 188 -13.87 -10.67 11.50
C VAL A 188 -14.05 -10.04 10.13
N MET A 189 -12.96 -9.62 9.50
CA MET A 189 -12.96 -9.08 8.14
C MET A 189 -13.23 -10.18 7.12
N PHE A 190 -14.17 -9.97 6.19
CA PHE A 190 -14.42 -10.90 5.08
C PHE A 190 -14.23 -10.28 3.69
N GLU A 191 -14.18 -8.94 3.62
CA GLU A 191 -13.90 -8.22 2.38
C GLU A 191 -13.05 -6.99 2.64
N LEU A 192 -12.06 -6.77 1.77
CA LEU A 192 -11.20 -5.60 1.79
C LEU A 192 -10.89 -5.16 0.36
N ILE A 193 -11.25 -3.93 0.05
CA ILE A 193 -10.99 -3.31 -1.26
C ILE A 193 -10.12 -2.09 -1.04
N ARG A 194 -8.87 -2.09 -1.53
CA ARG A 194 -8.05 -0.88 -1.52
C ARG A 194 -8.45 0.02 -2.67
N THR A 195 -9.14 1.12 -2.36
CA THR A 195 -9.68 2.06 -3.35
C THR A 195 -8.66 3.08 -3.82
N SER A 196 -7.64 3.38 -2.99
CA SER A 196 -6.51 4.20 -3.40
C SER A 196 -5.20 3.81 -2.71
N SER A 197 -4.07 4.06 -3.39
CA SER A 197 -2.71 3.92 -2.86
C SER A 197 -1.72 4.64 -3.78
N ALA A 198 -0.74 5.36 -3.22
CA ALA A 198 0.30 6.06 -3.99
C ALA A 198 -0.29 7.04 -5.03
N ALA A 199 -1.32 7.79 -4.67
CA ALA A 199 -2.09 8.68 -5.54
C ALA A 199 -2.77 7.98 -6.75
N MET A 200 -2.79 6.65 -6.79
CA MET A 200 -3.51 5.84 -7.78
C MET A 200 -4.90 5.49 -7.26
N LEU A 201 -5.91 5.54 -8.13
CA LEU A 201 -7.32 5.25 -7.82
C LEU A 201 -7.76 3.95 -8.48
N LEU A 202 -8.70 3.23 -7.84
CA LEU A 202 -9.21 1.96 -8.34
C LEU A 202 -9.90 2.08 -9.70
N GLU A 203 -10.61 3.16 -9.94
CA GLU A 203 -11.31 3.42 -11.21
C GLU A 203 -10.38 3.50 -12.43
N ASN A 204 -9.09 3.83 -12.19
CA ASN A 204 -8.05 3.95 -13.22
C ASN A 204 -7.09 2.75 -13.21
N ALA A 205 -7.43 1.66 -12.50
CA ALA A 205 -6.54 0.52 -12.37
C ALA A 205 -6.68 -0.45 -13.55
N LEU A 206 -5.54 -0.95 -14.02
CA LEU A 206 -5.46 -1.98 -15.04
C LEU A 206 -5.94 -3.33 -14.46
N GLU A 207 -6.91 -3.94 -15.13
CA GLU A 207 -7.41 -5.27 -14.76
C GLU A 207 -6.41 -6.37 -15.15
N LEU A 208 -6.09 -7.22 -14.18
CA LEU A 208 -5.22 -8.35 -14.41
C LEU A 208 -6.05 -9.56 -14.90
N ASN A 209 -6.12 -9.75 -16.21
CA ASN A 209 -6.83 -10.83 -16.85
C ASN A 209 -5.93 -11.65 -17.80
N GLU A 210 -6.44 -12.77 -18.34
CA GLU A 210 -5.66 -13.69 -19.16
C GLU A 210 -5.28 -13.13 -20.54
N ASN A 211 -6.01 -12.11 -21.03
CA ASN A 211 -5.80 -11.48 -22.32
C ASN A 211 -4.86 -10.26 -22.25
N LEU A 212 -4.37 -9.92 -21.05
CA LEU A 212 -3.48 -8.77 -20.85
C LEU A 212 -2.18 -8.95 -21.62
N THR A 213 -1.90 -8.02 -22.53
CA THR A 213 -0.70 -8.04 -23.36
C THR A 213 0.42 -7.15 -22.80
N LYS A 214 1.59 -7.28 -23.39
CA LYS A 214 2.73 -6.41 -23.08
C LYS A 214 2.46 -4.97 -23.52
N GLU A 215 1.81 -4.79 -24.65
CA GLU A 215 1.42 -3.51 -25.24
C GLU A 215 0.42 -2.78 -24.33
N ASP A 216 -0.56 -3.49 -23.76
CA ASP A 216 -1.51 -2.89 -22.81
C ASP A 216 -0.81 -2.37 -21.57
N ILE A 217 0.15 -3.14 -21.05
CA ILE A 217 0.96 -2.73 -19.90
C ILE A 217 1.80 -1.49 -20.24
N GLU A 218 2.39 -1.44 -21.43
CA GLU A 218 3.23 -0.32 -21.86
C GLU A 218 2.43 0.97 -22.01
N LEU A 219 1.21 0.90 -22.55
CA LEU A 219 0.27 2.02 -22.67
C LEU A 219 -0.25 2.52 -21.32
N ALA A 220 -0.39 1.62 -20.34
CA ALA A 220 -0.86 1.95 -19.00
C ALA A 220 0.24 2.44 -18.04
N LEU A 221 1.50 2.53 -18.50
CA LEU A 221 2.59 3.01 -17.66
C LEU A 221 2.42 4.49 -17.32
N ILE A 222 2.60 4.78 -16.04
CA ILE A 222 2.62 6.13 -15.48
C ILE A 222 4.08 6.53 -15.28
N SER A 223 4.48 7.61 -15.91
CA SER A 223 5.83 8.14 -15.75
C SER A 223 6.04 8.74 -14.35
N PRO A 224 7.24 8.56 -13.72
CA PRO A 224 7.49 9.00 -12.35
C PRO A 224 7.19 10.47 -12.08
N GLU A 225 7.47 11.37 -13.01
CA GLU A 225 7.22 12.81 -12.87
C GLU A 225 5.73 13.18 -12.76
N LYS A 226 4.82 12.25 -13.12
CA LYS A 226 3.37 12.45 -13.01
C LYS A 226 2.79 12.04 -11.66
N ILE A 227 3.55 11.29 -10.86
CA ILE A 227 3.04 10.69 -9.63
C ILE A 227 3.88 11.01 -8.40
N LEU A 228 5.17 11.34 -8.58
CA LEU A 228 6.05 11.69 -7.48
C LEU A 228 5.94 13.19 -7.18
N GLU A 229 5.62 13.51 -5.93
CA GLU A 229 5.50 14.89 -5.43
C GLU A 229 6.87 15.46 -5.02
N ILE A 230 7.83 15.43 -5.96
CA ILE A 230 9.19 15.94 -5.75
C ILE A 230 9.58 16.88 -6.90
N ASN A 231 10.62 17.68 -6.69
CA ASN A 231 11.07 18.64 -7.69
C ASN A 231 11.41 17.98 -9.02
N GLN A 232 11.22 18.70 -10.11
CA GLN A 232 11.60 18.29 -11.48
C GLN A 232 12.64 19.26 -12.00
N VAL A 233 13.79 18.77 -12.45
CA VAL A 233 14.89 19.56 -12.95
C VAL A 233 15.27 19.07 -14.34
N HIS A 234 15.02 19.90 -15.36
CA HIS A 234 15.47 19.64 -16.73
C HIS A 234 16.97 19.94 -16.82
N ILE A 235 17.72 19.00 -17.38
CA ILE A 235 19.19 19.07 -17.44
C ILE A 235 19.67 19.17 -18.90
N SER A 236 20.80 19.86 -19.09
CA SER A 236 21.48 20.01 -20.36
C SER A 236 22.31 18.75 -20.74
N ASP A 237 22.79 18.70 -21.98
CA ASP A 237 23.69 17.63 -22.48
C ASP A 237 24.95 17.48 -21.65
N GLU A 238 25.53 18.59 -21.18
CA GLU A 238 26.71 18.59 -20.33
C GLU A 238 26.43 18.00 -18.94
N GLU A 239 25.29 18.39 -18.35
CA GLU A 239 24.84 17.89 -17.07
C GLU A 239 24.43 16.41 -17.16
N TYR A 240 23.76 16.00 -18.25
CA TYR A 240 23.44 14.60 -18.52
C TYR A 240 24.69 13.71 -18.54
N LYS A 241 25.79 14.14 -19.21
CA LYS A 241 27.07 13.40 -19.20
C LYS A 241 27.64 13.26 -17.80
N LYS A 242 27.46 14.27 -16.92
CA LYS A 242 27.87 14.17 -15.50
C LYS A 242 27.00 13.16 -14.75
N VAL A 243 25.67 13.26 -14.92
CA VAL A 243 24.69 12.39 -14.27
C VAL A 243 24.89 10.91 -14.61
N THR A 244 25.16 10.58 -15.88
CA THR A 244 25.40 9.20 -16.30
C THR A 244 26.59 8.54 -15.60
N ASN A 245 27.57 9.35 -15.21
CA ASN A 245 28.76 8.92 -14.46
C ASN A 245 28.61 9.09 -12.93
N GLY A 246 27.43 9.48 -12.45
CA GLY A 246 27.16 9.71 -11.01
C GLY A 246 27.78 10.97 -10.43
N ASN A 247 28.29 11.87 -11.27
CA ASN A 247 28.94 13.09 -10.88
C ASN A 247 27.91 14.21 -10.60
N PHE A 248 28.22 15.07 -9.64
CA PHE A 248 27.42 16.25 -9.36
C PHE A 248 27.62 17.36 -10.40
N PHE A 249 26.68 18.31 -10.42
CA PHE A 249 26.77 19.53 -11.22
C PHE A 249 26.18 20.71 -10.44
N LYS A 250 26.39 21.94 -10.95
CA LYS A 250 25.97 23.17 -10.29
C LYS A 250 24.43 23.25 -10.26
N ASN A 251 23.88 23.61 -9.09
CA ASN A 251 22.44 23.85 -8.96
C ASN A 251 22.06 25.24 -9.49
N ASN A 252 21.64 25.29 -10.74
CA ASN A 252 21.09 26.50 -11.35
C ASN A 252 19.57 26.60 -11.21
N SER A 253 18.89 25.53 -10.79
CA SER A 253 17.44 25.47 -10.66
C SER A 253 16.89 26.12 -9.41
N LYS A 254 17.74 26.36 -8.39
CA LYS A 254 17.37 26.84 -7.04
C LYS A 254 16.44 25.89 -6.27
N CYS A 255 16.17 24.68 -6.78
CA CYS A 255 15.44 23.65 -6.06
C CYS A 255 16.26 23.14 -4.88
N LEU A 256 15.60 22.65 -3.84
CA LEU A 256 16.21 21.99 -2.69
C LEU A 256 15.50 20.65 -2.42
N GLY A 257 16.26 19.66 -1.95
CA GLY A 257 15.75 18.35 -1.59
C GLY A 257 15.71 17.38 -2.77
N ASP A 258 14.89 16.33 -2.63
CA ASP A 258 14.78 15.29 -3.65
C ASP A 258 14.22 15.83 -4.97
N SER A 259 14.85 15.45 -6.07
CA SER A 259 14.56 15.97 -7.40
C SER A 259 14.68 14.89 -8.46
N LEU A 260 13.72 14.81 -9.38
CA LEU A 260 13.86 14.04 -10.62
C LEU A 260 14.66 14.85 -11.63
N LEU A 261 15.68 14.24 -12.20
CA LEU A 261 16.41 14.83 -13.32
C LEU A 261 15.79 14.35 -14.63
N ILE A 262 15.41 15.29 -15.47
CA ILE A 262 14.73 15.05 -16.75
C ILE A 262 15.65 15.48 -17.89
N TYR A 263 15.90 14.58 -18.82
CA TYR A 263 16.66 14.82 -20.03
C TYR A 263 15.91 14.20 -21.22
N ASP A 264 15.71 14.95 -22.28
CA ASP A 264 14.96 14.52 -23.48
C ASP A 264 13.61 13.88 -23.10
N GLU A 265 12.81 14.62 -22.29
CA GLU A 265 11.48 14.22 -21.80
C GLU A 265 11.46 12.88 -21.02
N LYS A 266 12.61 12.42 -20.54
CA LYS A 266 12.73 11.18 -19.78
C LYS A 266 13.37 11.42 -18.42
N VAL A 267 12.85 10.76 -17.40
CA VAL A 267 13.45 10.72 -16.08
C VAL A 267 14.70 9.86 -16.13
N VAL A 268 15.87 10.48 -15.92
CA VAL A 268 17.18 9.83 -16.04
C VAL A 268 17.86 9.55 -14.69
N ALA A 269 17.49 10.28 -13.66
CA ALA A 269 17.99 10.05 -12.31
C ALA A 269 17.06 10.62 -11.24
N LEU A 270 17.20 10.09 -10.03
CA LEU A 270 16.82 10.75 -8.79
C LEU A 270 18.07 11.39 -8.20
N ALA A 271 17.98 12.63 -7.77
CA ALA A 271 19.07 13.41 -7.21
C ALA A 271 18.67 14.12 -5.91
N GLU A 272 19.64 14.61 -5.17
CA GLU A 272 19.46 15.56 -4.09
C GLU A 272 19.98 16.92 -4.52
N ALA A 273 19.11 17.89 -4.58
CA ALA A 273 19.46 19.28 -4.85
C ALA A 273 19.80 19.99 -3.53
N LYS A 274 21.00 20.56 -3.46
CA LYS A 274 21.53 21.40 -2.37
C LYS A 274 21.74 22.82 -2.91
N ASN A 275 22.10 23.77 -2.05
CA ASN A 275 22.24 25.18 -2.45
C ASN A 275 23.07 25.35 -3.73
N ASP A 276 24.26 24.74 -3.79
CA ASP A 276 25.22 24.97 -4.88
C ASP A 276 25.32 23.83 -5.88
N ILE A 277 24.88 22.61 -5.51
CA ILE A 277 25.06 21.42 -6.32
C ILE A 277 23.82 20.53 -6.35
N ILE A 278 23.68 19.77 -7.45
CA ILE A 278 22.74 18.65 -7.57
C ILE A 278 23.57 17.35 -7.65
N GLN A 279 23.33 16.45 -6.70
CA GLN A 279 24.03 15.18 -6.59
C GLN A 279 23.10 14.02 -6.98
N PRO A 280 23.39 13.26 -8.05
CA PRO A 280 22.64 12.05 -8.35
C PRO A 280 22.72 11.01 -7.22
N LYS A 281 21.56 10.51 -6.78
CA LYS A 281 21.42 9.44 -5.79
C LYS A 281 21.20 8.07 -6.46
N LYS A 282 20.36 8.05 -7.52
CA LYS A 282 19.99 6.83 -8.25
C LYS A 282 19.91 7.13 -9.74
N VAL A 283 20.85 6.62 -10.51
CA VAL A 283 20.82 6.70 -11.98
C VAL A 283 19.87 5.63 -12.52
N LEU A 284 18.97 6.04 -13.44
CA LEU A 284 17.83 5.25 -13.90
C LEU A 284 17.92 4.85 -15.39
N LEU A 285 19.09 5.04 -16.00
CA LEU A 285 19.41 4.73 -17.42
C LEU A 285 19.54 3.24 -17.70
#